data_f25bb8243ea5abc473c054ab9a598dbe
#
_entry.id   f25bb8243ea5abc473c054ab9a598dbe
#
_cell.length_a   1.000
_cell.length_b   1.000
_cell.length_c   1.000
_cell.angle_alpha   90.00
_cell.angle_beta   90.00
_cell.angle_gamma   90.00
#
_symmetry.space_group_name_H-M   'P 1'
#
loop_
_entity.id
_entity.type
_entity.pdbx_description
1 polymer ?
#
loop_
_entity_poly.entity_id
_entity_poly.type
_entity_poly.pdbx_seq_one_letter_code
_entity_poly.pdbx_strand_id
1 'polypeptide(L)' 'MKKYYVNKNAQTNTGDHEVHSEDCTYLPHPDHRLYLGEFSMCISAIAEAKTIYINSNGCKTCSNFCHTS' A
#
# COMPACT_ATOMS: atom_id res chain seq x y z
N MET A 1 -12.87 -5.73 -8.24
CA MET A 1 -11.50 -5.21 -8.02
C MET A 1 -11.54 -3.91 -7.25
N LYS A 2 -10.51 -3.64 -6.46
CA LYS A 2 -10.36 -2.39 -5.74
C LYS A 2 -9.20 -1.59 -6.28
N LYS A 3 -9.26 -0.28 -6.12
CA LYS A 3 -8.13 0.59 -6.39
C LYS A 3 -7.18 0.55 -5.20
N TYR A 4 -5.88 0.49 -5.48
CA TYR A 4 -4.86 0.45 -4.45
C TYR A 4 -3.89 1.62 -4.61
N TYR A 5 -3.33 2.04 -3.49
CA TYR A 5 -2.41 3.18 -3.42
C TYR A 5 -1.25 2.81 -2.50
N VAL A 6 -0.10 3.40 -2.75
CA VAL A 6 1.06 3.28 -1.86
C VAL A 6 1.37 4.64 -1.26
N ASN A 7 1.68 4.63 0.05
CA ASN A 7 2.06 5.85 0.75
C ASN A 7 3.44 6.30 0.27
N LYS A 8 3.54 7.57 -0.15
CA LYS A 8 4.83 8.15 -0.58
C LYS A 8 5.82 8.26 0.58
N ASN A 9 5.30 8.32 1.81
CA ASN A 9 6.13 8.46 3.01
C ASN A 9 6.33 7.09 3.64
N ALA A 10 7.59 6.76 3.92
CA ALA A 10 7.92 5.52 4.63
C ALA A 10 7.52 5.66 6.09
N GLN A 11 7.15 4.54 6.70
CA GLN A 11 6.89 4.49 8.13
C GLN A 11 8.19 4.68 8.90
N THR A 12 8.14 5.47 9.97
CA THR A 12 9.35 5.81 10.72
C THR A 12 9.96 4.61 11.44
N ASN A 13 9.11 3.66 11.85
CA ASN A 13 9.57 2.50 12.63
C ASN A 13 10.06 1.34 11.78
N THR A 14 9.58 1.21 10.55
CA THR A 14 9.94 0.06 9.70
C THR A 14 10.65 0.46 8.41
N GLY A 15 10.48 1.70 7.96
CA GLY A 15 10.97 2.14 6.67
C GLY A 15 10.14 1.67 5.49
N ASP A 16 9.02 0.99 5.74
CA ASP A 16 8.16 0.48 4.69
C ASP A 16 7.16 1.52 4.20
N HIS A 17 6.90 1.49 2.89
CA HIS A 17 5.81 2.26 2.29
C HIS A 17 4.57 1.37 2.28
N GLU A 18 3.51 1.79 2.96
CA GLU A 18 2.32 0.97 3.10
C GLU A 18 1.40 1.05 1.89
N VAL A 19 0.88 -0.10 1.48
CA VAL A 19 -0.09 -0.23 0.39
C VAL A 19 -1.48 -0.33 1.01
N HIS A 20 -2.39 0.54 0.55
CA HIS A 20 -3.75 0.64 1.05
C HIS A 20 -4.75 0.44 -0.07
N SER A 21 -5.89 -0.18 0.25
CA SER A 21 -7.04 -0.16 -0.66
C SER A 21 -7.76 1.18 -0.55
N GLU A 22 -8.59 1.50 -1.55
CA GLU A 22 -9.27 2.79 -1.63
C GLU A 22 -10.23 3.05 -0.47
N ASP A 23 -10.72 1.99 0.18
CA ASP A 23 -11.68 2.10 1.29
C ASP A 23 -11.01 1.99 2.66
N CYS A 24 -9.69 2.06 2.72
CA CYS A 24 -8.98 1.95 3.99
C CYS A 24 -9.13 3.22 4.82
N THR A 25 -9.40 3.05 6.12
CA THR A 25 -9.49 4.16 7.06
C THR A 25 -8.19 4.97 7.13
N TYR A 26 -7.07 4.30 6.91
CA TYR A 26 -5.74 4.92 7.00
C TYR A 26 -5.17 5.36 5.65
N LEU A 27 -6.02 5.39 4.62
CA LEU A 27 -5.58 5.84 3.30
C LEU A 27 -5.04 7.27 3.40
N PRO A 28 -3.79 7.51 2.96
CA PRO A 28 -3.21 8.84 3.07
C PRO A 28 -3.93 9.86 2.19
N HIS A 29 -3.74 11.13 2.51
CA HIS A 29 -4.21 12.23 1.69
C HIS A 29 -3.71 12.06 0.24
N PRO A 30 -4.48 12.50 -0.78
CA PRO A 30 -4.06 12.34 -2.18
C PRO A 30 -2.66 12.85 -2.49
N ASP A 31 -2.20 13.88 -1.79
CA ASP A 31 -0.85 14.45 -2.01
C ASP A 31 0.25 13.52 -1.50
N HIS A 32 -0.10 12.53 -0.67
CA HIS A 32 0.87 11.65 -0.01
C HIS A 32 0.75 10.21 -0.45
N ARG A 33 0.07 9.95 -1.57
CA ARG A 33 -0.11 8.59 -2.07
C ARG A 33 0.06 8.52 -3.57
N LEU A 34 0.46 7.35 -4.07
CA LEU A 34 0.55 7.07 -5.51
C LEU A 34 -0.46 5.99 -5.86
N TYR A 35 -1.19 6.22 -6.93
CA TYR A 35 -2.14 5.22 -7.44
C TYR A 35 -1.39 4.06 -8.09
N LEU A 36 -1.75 2.83 -7.70
CA LEU A 36 -1.09 1.63 -8.20
C LEU A 36 -1.90 0.94 -9.30
N GLY A 37 -3.21 1.12 -9.31
CA GLY A 37 -4.10 0.45 -10.25
C GLY A 37 -5.20 -0.30 -9.52
N GLU A 38 -6.00 -1.04 -10.29
CA GLU A 38 -7.08 -1.87 -9.76
C GLU A 38 -6.62 -3.31 -9.72
N PHE A 39 -6.80 -3.96 -8.59
CA PHE A 39 -6.37 -5.34 -8.40
C PHE A 39 -7.43 -6.09 -7.58
N SER A 40 -7.54 -7.39 -7.83
CA SER A 40 -8.43 -8.24 -7.05
C SER A 40 -7.81 -8.67 -5.73
N MET A 41 -6.47 -8.61 -5.62
CA MET A 41 -5.75 -9.04 -4.42
C MET A 41 -4.65 -8.04 -4.07
N CYS A 42 -4.45 -7.84 -2.78
CA CYS A 42 -3.41 -6.92 -2.29
C CYS A 42 -2.00 -7.34 -2.69
N ILE A 43 -1.74 -8.64 -2.84
CA ILE A 43 -0.40 -9.12 -3.21
C ILE A 43 0.03 -8.56 -4.57
N SER A 44 -0.90 -8.44 -5.51
CA SER A 44 -0.62 -7.88 -6.83
C SER A 44 -0.32 -6.39 -6.74
N ALA A 45 -1.06 -5.68 -5.88
CA ALA A 45 -0.84 -4.26 -5.66
C ALA A 45 0.54 -4.02 -5.01
N ILE A 46 0.95 -4.89 -4.08
CA ILE A 46 2.25 -4.77 -3.44
C ILE A 46 3.37 -5.04 -4.44
N ALA A 47 3.20 -6.01 -5.34
CA ALA A 47 4.18 -6.27 -6.39
C ALA A 47 4.37 -5.02 -7.26
N GLU A 48 3.27 -4.33 -7.59
CA GLU A 48 3.35 -3.09 -8.35
C GLU A 48 4.06 -2.00 -7.54
N ALA A 49 3.72 -1.87 -6.25
CA ALA A 49 4.35 -0.88 -5.39
C ALA A 49 5.86 -1.07 -5.29
N LYS A 50 6.32 -2.31 -5.29
CA LYS A 50 7.75 -2.62 -5.19
C LYS A 50 8.54 -2.21 -6.42
N THR A 51 7.90 -1.94 -7.53
CA THR A 51 8.57 -1.38 -8.70
C THR A 51 8.90 0.10 -8.49
N ILE A 52 8.24 0.75 -7.53
CA ILE A 52 8.43 2.16 -7.20
C ILE A 52 9.24 2.29 -5.91
N TYR A 53 8.77 1.62 -4.86
CA TYR A 53 9.43 1.59 -3.55
C TYR A 53 9.71 0.13 -3.20
N ILE A 54 10.97 -0.27 -3.22
CA ILE A 54 11.34 -1.66 -2.98
C ILE A 54 10.89 -2.13 -1.60
N ASN A 55 10.85 -1.22 -0.62
CA ASN A 55 10.38 -1.51 0.73
C ASN A 55 8.90 -1.19 0.84
N SER A 56 8.05 -1.96 0.16
CA SER A 56 6.60 -1.82 0.24
C SER A 56 6.00 -3.00 0.98
N ASN A 57 4.95 -2.73 1.75
CA ASN A 57 4.27 -3.74 2.57
C ASN A 57 2.78 -3.41 2.61
N GLY A 58 1.97 -4.43 2.86
CA GLY A 58 0.53 -4.23 2.99
C GLY A 58 0.18 -3.55 4.31
N CYS A 59 -0.81 -2.66 4.26
CA CYS A 59 -1.36 -2.07 5.47
C CYS A 59 -1.95 -3.16 6.35
N LYS A 60 -1.64 -3.14 7.63
CA LYS A 60 -2.11 -4.13 8.60
C LYS A 60 -3.64 -4.18 8.66
N THR A 61 -4.31 -3.06 8.44
CA THR A 61 -5.76 -2.96 8.57
C THR A 61 -6.48 -3.40 7.29
N CYS A 62 -6.14 -2.81 6.14
CA CYS A 62 -6.89 -3.07 4.90
C CYS A 62 -6.25 -4.12 4.01
N SER A 63 -4.99 -4.45 4.23
CA SER A 63 -4.26 -5.44 3.44
C SER A 63 -3.60 -6.45 4.37
N ASN A 64 -4.35 -6.91 5.35
CA ASN A 64 -3.86 -7.75 6.44
C ASN A 64 -3.19 -9.03 5.95
N PHE A 65 -3.76 -9.69 4.95
CA PHE A 65 -3.18 -10.91 4.39
C PHE A 65 -1.81 -10.69 3.77
N CYS A 66 -1.51 -9.46 3.39
CA CYS A 66 -0.28 -9.11 2.69
C CYS A 66 0.71 -8.38 3.58
N HIS A 67 0.33 -8.16 4.84
CA HIS A 67 1.20 -7.49 5.80
C HIS A 67 2.20 -8.50 6.36
N THR A 68 3.50 -8.19 6.27
CA THR A 68 4.55 -9.03 6.82
C THR A 68 5.24 -8.27 7.95
N SER A 69 5.08 -8.76 9.16
CA SER A 69 5.65 -8.22 10.39
C SER A 69 5.11 -6.87 10.77
#